data_66e03d2cc24d33b0414818aab3a3a8a6
#
_entry.id   66e03d2cc24d33b0414818aab3a3a8a6
#
_cell.length_a   1.000
_cell.length_b   1.000
_cell.length_c   1.000
_cell.angle_alpha   90.00
_cell.angle_beta   90.00
_cell.angle_gamma   90.00
#
_symmetry.space_group_name_H-M   'P 1'
#
loop_
_entity.id
_entity.type
_entity.pdbx_description
1 polymer ?
#
loop_
_entity_poly.entity_id
_entity_poly.type
_entity_poly.pdbx_seq_one_letter_code
_entity_poly.pdbx_strand_id
1 'polypeptide(L)'
;MSAYLTPGQIKSALANTPQITFEVTDACNLRCEYCAYGKLYSDYDKREDRMLPTETAKRFIDYMAALWASPDNHSVNNNLYVGFYGGEPLLNTPFIKEIVGYLKAGGHAKRFAYNMTTNAMLLDRHMDFLVEHNFSLLISLDGNTENDSYRIKADGKPSFEQVVKNVDMLHAAYPEYFAKKVNFNAVLHNRNSVDGIRGFIKERYGKTPRIGDINDSGIREDMKEEFKRMYRNSYESLLQNENYDEIEKEMFLSSPTYHSATIFLMQNSPFKYENYNELLFGKNENKTFCPTGTCIPFSRKVFVTVNGKILPCERIGHQYSVGHVDANGVMLDFEAIADKYNTYYSCLEKKCRLCKNQRTCIQCMFYLNGLENGKCECNGFMDEKQFERYRQTQLAFFVRHPDAYSEIMKNVIYK
;
A
#
# COMPACT_ATOMS: atom_id res chain seq x y z
N MET A 1 18.23 5.76 -27.28
CA MET A 1 17.72 4.71 -26.36
C MET A 1 16.21 4.68 -26.51
N SER A 2 15.60 3.52 -26.66
CA SER A 2 14.14 3.43 -26.63
C SER A 2 13.67 3.80 -25.23
N ALA A 3 12.71 4.74 -25.12
CA ALA A 3 12.15 5.13 -23.83
C ALA A 3 11.35 3.95 -23.24
N TYR A 4 11.56 3.63 -21.95
CA TYR A 4 10.79 2.61 -21.25
C TYR A 4 9.37 3.09 -20.95
N LEU A 5 9.24 4.38 -20.58
CA LEU A 5 7.97 5.05 -20.34
C LEU A 5 7.85 6.29 -21.19
N THR A 6 6.64 6.58 -21.66
CA THR A 6 6.30 7.79 -22.40
C THR A 6 5.41 8.72 -21.59
N PRO A 7 5.44 10.04 -21.83
CA PRO A 7 4.54 11.00 -21.18
C PRO A 7 3.06 10.64 -21.32
N GLY A 8 2.67 10.16 -22.51
CA GLY A 8 1.28 9.73 -22.79
C GLY A 8 0.83 8.54 -21.93
N GLN A 9 1.70 7.56 -21.70
CA GLN A 9 1.39 6.44 -20.78
C GLN A 9 1.18 6.90 -19.33
N ILE A 10 1.97 7.87 -18.86
CA ILE A 10 1.87 8.42 -17.52
C ILE A 10 0.59 9.23 -17.37
N LYS A 11 0.27 10.09 -18.36
CA LYS A 11 -0.97 10.87 -18.37
C LYS A 11 -2.20 9.98 -18.41
N SER A 12 -2.22 8.95 -19.25
CA SER A 12 -3.28 7.97 -19.30
C SER A 12 -3.41 7.20 -17.97
N ALA A 13 -2.29 6.81 -17.35
CA ALA A 13 -2.31 6.16 -16.03
C ALA A 13 -2.93 7.06 -14.96
N LEU A 14 -2.63 8.37 -14.96
CA LEU A 14 -3.22 9.33 -14.03
C LEU A 14 -4.72 9.50 -14.26
N ALA A 15 -5.17 9.66 -15.51
CA ALA A 15 -6.58 9.79 -15.86
C ALA A 15 -7.42 8.57 -15.41
N ASN A 16 -6.79 7.40 -15.37
CA ASN A 16 -7.40 6.11 -15.02
C ASN A 16 -6.99 5.60 -13.63
N THR A 17 -6.35 6.42 -12.80
CA THR A 17 -5.91 5.98 -11.46
C THR A 17 -7.10 5.46 -10.65
N PRO A 18 -6.98 4.28 -10.02
CA PRO A 18 -8.08 3.74 -9.22
C PRO A 18 -8.19 4.38 -7.84
N GLN A 19 -7.18 5.12 -7.40
CA GLN A 19 -7.16 5.70 -6.05
C GLN A 19 -6.43 7.05 -6.00
N ILE A 20 -7.07 8.02 -5.33
CA ILE A 20 -6.45 9.26 -4.85
C ILE A 20 -6.35 9.16 -3.35
N THR A 21 -5.18 9.46 -2.78
CA THR A 21 -4.98 9.47 -1.33
C THR A 21 -4.44 10.83 -0.89
N PHE A 22 -5.07 11.43 0.10
CA PHE A 22 -4.61 12.68 0.71
C PHE A 22 -3.99 12.40 2.08
N GLU A 23 -2.78 12.89 2.29
CA GLU A 23 -2.23 13.04 3.64
C GLU A 23 -2.87 14.26 4.26
N VAL A 24 -3.96 14.05 5.01
CA VAL A 24 -4.79 15.14 5.53
C VAL A 24 -4.14 15.90 6.67
N THR A 25 -3.17 15.28 7.32
CA THR A 25 -2.32 15.88 8.37
C THR A 25 -1.08 15.03 8.58
N ASP A 26 0.04 15.64 8.96
CA ASP A 26 1.21 14.94 9.48
C ASP A 26 1.19 14.82 11.03
N ALA A 27 0.20 15.45 11.71
CA ALA A 27 -0.02 15.29 13.14
C ALA A 27 -0.54 13.88 13.49
N CYS A 28 -0.14 13.38 14.65
CA CYS A 28 -0.66 12.13 15.20
C CYS A 28 -0.76 12.21 16.72
N ASN A 29 -1.83 11.67 17.29
CA ASN A 29 -2.03 11.52 18.73
C ASN A 29 -1.30 10.32 19.33
N LEU A 30 -0.61 9.50 18.50
CA LEU A 30 0.27 8.42 18.93
C LEU A 30 1.74 8.72 18.56
N ARG A 31 2.64 8.00 19.21
CA ARG A 31 4.09 8.01 18.97
C ARG A 31 4.60 6.56 18.88
N CYS A 32 4.05 5.78 17.93
CA CYS A 32 4.44 4.39 17.73
C CYS A 32 5.94 4.29 17.43
N GLU A 33 6.64 3.40 18.10
CA GLU A 33 8.10 3.26 18.03
C GLU A 33 8.62 2.91 16.62
N TYR A 34 7.84 2.13 15.87
CA TYR A 34 8.15 1.66 14.52
C TYR A 34 7.55 2.55 13.40
N CYS A 35 6.97 3.70 13.74
CA CYS A 35 6.25 4.52 12.76
C CYS A 35 7.18 4.97 11.63
N ALA A 36 6.73 4.82 10.37
CA ALA A 36 7.49 5.28 9.20
C ALA A 36 7.80 6.79 9.23
N TYR A 37 6.95 7.57 9.89
CA TYR A 37 7.19 9.01 10.14
C TYR A 37 7.94 9.26 11.46
N GLY A 38 8.45 8.23 12.12
CA GLY A 38 9.11 8.31 13.42
C GLY A 38 10.63 8.40 13.29
N LYS A 39 11.30 8.22 14.44
CA LYS A 39 12.75 8.39 14.59
C LYS A 39 13.61 7.44 13.77
N LEU A 40 13.08 6.28 13.35
CA LEU A 40 13.86 5.25 12.65
C LEU A 40 14.21 5.66 11.21
N TYR A 41 13.45 6.58 10.59
CA TYR A 41 13.51 6.84 9.16
C TYR A 41 13.90 8.30 8.86
N SER A 42 14.47 8.50 7.67
CA SER A 42 14.83 9.83 7.15
C SER A 42 14.14 10.20 5.83
N ASP A 43 13.39 9.28 5.24
CA ASP A 43 12.87 9.39 3.87
C ASP A 43 11.58 10.23 3.76
N TYR A 44 11.00 10.62 4.89
CA TYR A 44 9.76 11.39 4.97
C TYR A 44 10.01 12.82 5.43
N ASP A 45 9.16 13.74 4.98
CA ASP A 45 9.20 15.12 5.47
C ASP A 45 9.03 15.15 6.98
N LYS A 46 9.72 16.06 7.63
CA LYS A 46 9.60 16.26 9.09
C LYS A 46 8.17 16.65 9.44
N ARG A 47 7.59 15.99 10.44
CA ARG A 47 6.28 16.33 11.00
C ARG A 47 6.34 17.65 11.74
N GLU A 48 5.36 18.51 11.48
CA GLU A 48 5.22 19.82 12.10
C GLU A 48 3.75 20.11 12.49
N ASP A 49 2.96 19.05 12.64
CA ASP A 49 1.53 19.09 12.99
C ASP A 49 0.69 19.92 11.99
N ARG A 50 1.09 19.84 10.70
CA ARG A 50 0.40 20.54 9.62
C ARG A 50 -0.91 19.87 9.28
N MET A 51 -1.84 20.66 8.77
CA MET A 51 -3.10 20.24 8.17
C MET A 51 -3.08 20.56 6.67
N LEU A 52 -3.47 19.61 5.83
CA LEU A 52 -3.61 19.87 4.39
C LEU A 52 -4.73 20.90 4.19
N PRO A 53 -4.47 22.04 3.51
CA PRO A 53 -5.52 23.01 3.23
C PRO A 53 -6.56 22.40 2.28
N THR A 54 -7.84 22.59 2.58
CA THR A 54 -8.96 22.04 1.77
C THR A 54 -8.90 22.53 0.33
N GLU A 55 -8.54 23.81 0.13
CA GLU A 55 -8.42 24.40 -1.19
C GLU A 55 -7.32 23.75 -2.04
N THR A 56 -6.23 23.28 -1.44
CA THR A 56 -5.19 22.52 -2.12
C THR A 56 -5.73 21.18 -2.65
N ALA A 57 -6.50 20.48 -1.83
CA ALA A 57 -7.13 19.22 -2.25
C ALA A 57 -8.20 19.44 -3.32
N LYS A 58 -9.02 20.50 -3.23
CA LYS A 58 -10.03 20.84 -4.24
C LYS A 58 -9.36 21.15 -5.59
N ARG A 59 -8.29 21.94 -5.61
CA ARG A 59 -7.54 22.21 -6.86
C ARG A 59 -7.03 20.92 -7.52
N PHE A 60 -6.52 19.99 -6.69
CA PHE A 60 -6.10 18.71 -7.22
C PHE A 60 -7.28 17.90 -7.76
N ILE A 61 -8.44 17.89 -7.08
CA ILE A 61 -9.67 17.24 -7.54
C ILE A 61 -10.16 17.85 -8.86
N ASP A 62 -10.14 19.17 -8.99
CA ASP A 62 -10.55 19.88 -10.21
C ASP A 62 -9.63 19.55 -11.41
N TYR A 63 -8.31 19.48 -11.15
CA TYR A 63 -7.36 19.01 -12.15
C TYR A 63 -7.67 17.58 -12.61
N MET A 64 -7.95 16.68 -11.65
CA MET A 64 -8.35 15.31 -11.95
C MET A 64 -9.70 15.25 -12.67
N ALA A 65 -10.66 16.12 -12.34
CA ALA A 65 -11.96 16.19 -13.01
C ALA A 65 -11.80 16.52 -14.49
N ALA A 66 -10.88 17.42 -14.84
CA ALA A 66 -10.55 17.71 -16.24
C ALA A 66 -9.97 16.49 -16.97
N LEU A 67 -9.12 15.70 -16.30
CA LEU A 67 -8.61 14.44 -16.85
C LEU A 67 -9.70 13.38 -17.00
N TRP A 68 -10.64 13.28 -16.06
CA TRP A 68 -11.76 12.33 -16.15
C TRP A 68 -12.74 12.68 -17.29
N ALA A 69 -12.84 13.96 -17.66
CA ALA A 69 -13.62 14.40 -18.79
C ALA A 69 -12.87 14.28 -20.14
N SER A 70 -11.58 13.96 -20.12
CA SER A 70 -10.75 13.87 -21.33
C SER A 70 -10.85 12.49 -22.02
N PRO A 71 -10.45 12.39 -23.30
CA PRO A 71 -10.36 11.12 -24.02
C PRO A 71 -9.38 10.11 -23.41
N ASP A 72 -8.46 10.53 -22.55
CA ASP A 72 -7.53 9.64 -21.85
C ASP A 72 -8.21 8.77 -20.79
N ASN A 73 -9.45 9.10 -20.38
CA ASN A 73 -10.18 8.35 -19.37
C ASN A 73 -10.94 7.16 -19.98
N HIS A 74 -10.46 5.96 -19.71
CA HIS A 74 -11.08 4.69 -20.13
C HIS A 74 -11.79 3.95 -18.97
N SER A 75 -11.82 4.54 -17.77
CA SER A 75 -12.34 3.93 -16.53
C SER A 75 -13.59 4.62 -15.99
N VAL A 76 -14.46 5.12 -16.87
CA VAL A 76 -15.68 5.90 -16.52
C VAL A 76 -16.60 5.15 -15.55
N ASN A 77 -16.77 3.84 -15.74
CA ASN A 77 -17.68 3.01 -14.93
C ASN A 77 -17.06 2.47 -13.65
N ASN A 78 -15.76 2.67 -13.42
CA ASN A 78 -15.08 2.15 -12.26
C ASN A 78 -15.22 3.10 -11.06
N ASN A 79 -15.29 2.54 -9.86
CA ASN A 79 -15.20 3.33 -8.64
C ASN A 79 -13.80 3.93 -8.51
N LEU A 80 -13.74 5.21 -8.14
CA LEU A 80 -12.51 5.85 -7.70
C LEU A 80 -12.47 5.83 -6.17
N TYR A 81 -11.43 5.25 -5.63
CA TYR A 81 -11.21 5.27 -4.19
C TYR A 81 -10.55 6.58 -3.76
N VAL A 82 -11.16 7.26 -2.80
CA VAL A 82 -10.58 8.44 -2.17
C VAL A 82 -10.13 8.06 -0.76
N GLY A 83 -8.82 8.01 -0.56
CA GLY A 83 -8.18 7.62 0.69
C GLY A 83 -7.84 8.83 1.55
N PHE A 84 -8.06 8.72 2.84
CA PHE A 84 -7.62 9.68 3.83
C PHE A 84 -6.55 9.03 4.70
N TYR A 85 -5.38 9.63 4.72
CA TYR A 85 -4.16 9.11 5.32
C TYR A 85 -3.40 10.20 6.08
N GLY A 86 -2.24 9.88 6.64
CA GLY A 86 -1.34 10.81 7.30
C GLY A 86 -0.85 10.30 8.64
N GLY A 87 -0.67 11.20 9.60
CA GLY A 87 -0.39 10.84 10.98
C GLY A 87 -1.60 10.11 11.59
N GLU A 88 -2.66 10.83 11.92
CA GLU A 88 -3.97 10.30 12.25
C GLU A 88 -5.05 11.13 11.52
N PRO A 89 -5.72 10.57 10.51
CA PRO A 89 -6.68 11.33 9.70
C PRO A 89 -7.85 11.92 10.50
N LEU A 90 -8.31 11.26 11.54
CA LEU A 90 -9.44 11.74 12.36
C LEU A 90 -9.13 13.02 13.14
N LEU A 91 -7.86 13.45 13.22
CA LEU A 91 -7.50 14.77 13.73
C LEU A 91 -7.95 15.91 12.79
N ASN A 92 -8.13 15.63 11.49
CA ASN A 92 -8.58 16.61 10.50
C ASN A 92 -9.93 16.20 9.88
N THR A 93 -10.88 15.79 10.71
CA THR A 93 -12.23 15.42 10.25
C THR A 93 -12.97 16.57 9.54
N PRO A 94 -12.80 17.87 9.88
CA PRO A 94 -13.38 18.95 9.10
C PRO A 94 -12.99 18.92 7.63
N PHE A 95 -11.70 18.73 7.32
CA PHE A 95 -11.21 18.54 5.95
C PHE A 95 -11.89 17.35 5.26
N ILE A 96 -11.96 16.21 5.95
CA ILE A 96 -12.55 14.98 5.37
C ILE A 96 -14.02 15.23 5.01
N LYS A 97 -14.79 15.84 5.90
CA LYS A 97 -16.21 16.17 5.66
C LYS A 97 -16.37 17.10 4.47
N GLU A 98 -15.54 18.12 4.36
CA GLU A 98 -15.60 19.09 3.27
C GLU A 98 -15.24 18.44 1.92
N ILE A 99 -14.20 17.61 1.85
CA ILE A 99 -13.84 16.92 0.61
C ILE A 99 -14.90 15.91 0.20
N VAL A 100 -15.48 15.15 1.13
CA VAL A 100 -16.60 14.24 0.82
C VAL A 100 -17.80 15.00 0.27
N GLY A 101 -18.15 16.16 0.89
CA GLY A 101 -19.20 17.04 0.40
C GLY A 101 -18.91 17.59 -1.00
N TYR A 102 -17.68 18.06 -1.22
CA TYR A 102 -17.23 18.62 -2.50
C TYR A 102 -17.32 17.59 -3.64
N LEU A 103 -16.85 16.37 -3.41
CA LEU A 103 -16.92 15.28 -4.38
C LEU A 103 -18.37 14.87 -4.71
N LYS A 104 -19.26 14.89 -3.72
CA LYS A 104 -20.69 14.58 -3.94
C LYS A 104 -21.40 15.68 -4.73
N ALA A 105 -21.07 16.94 -4.47
CA ALA A 105 -21.71 18.09 -5.13
C ALA A 105 -21.19 18.34 -6.55
N GLY A 106 -19.98 17.90 -6.88
CA GLY A 106 -19.25 18.29 -8.09
C GLY A 106 -19.77 17.68 -9.41
N GLY A 107 -20.77 16.79 -9.39
CA GLY A 107 -21.33 16.20 -10.63
C GLY A 107 -20.32 15.46 -11.51
N HIS A 108 -19.24 14.96 -10.92
CA HIS A 108 -18.15 14.28 -11.64
C HIS A 108 -18.61 12.99 -12.33
N ALA A 109 -18.00 12.66 -13.47
CA ALA A 109 -18.25 11.42 -14.22
C ALA A 109 -17.68 10.16 -13.51
N LYS A 110 -17.44 10.21 -12.19
CA LYS A 110 -16.90 9.10 -11.38
C LYS A 110 -17.79 8.81 -10.19
N ARG A 111 -17.84 7.54 -9.79
CA ARG A 111 -18.39 7.11 -8.50
C ARG A 111 -17.28 7.02 -7.49
N PHE A 112 -17.47 7.60 -6.30
CA PHE A 112 -16.47 7.64 -5.26
C PHE A 112 -16.75 6.60 -4.18
N ALA A 113 -15.69 5.95 -3.73
CA ALA A 113 -15.66 5.09 -2.56
C ALA A 113 -14.58 5.61 -1.60
N TYR A 114 -14.89 5.69 -0.32
CA TYR A 114 -13.98 6.28 0.66
C TYR A 114 -13.27 5.21 1.48
N ASN A 115 -12.00 5.43 1.77
CA ASN A 115 -11.24 4.59 2.68
C ASN A 115 -10.34 5.41 3.62
N MET A 116 -10.02 4.79 4.75
CA MET A 116 -9.17 5.42 5.77
C MET A 116 -8.38 4.35 6.52
N THR A 117 -7.09 4.64 6.78
CA THR A 117 -6.32 3.93 7.81
C THR A 117 -6.30 4.80 9.05
N THR A 118 -6.69 4.26 10.21
CA THR A 118 -6.78 5.03 11.46
C THR A 118 -6.25 4.21 12.64
N ASN A 119 -5.71 4.90 13.63
CA ASN A 119 -5.38 4.32 14.92
C ASN A 119 -6.60 4.17 15.86
N ALA A 120 -7.78 4.57 15.41
CA ALA A 120 -9.07 4.47 16.10
C ALA A 120 -9.19 5.19 17.46
N MET A 121 -8.20 5.98 17.88
CA MET A 121 -8.25 6.74 19.15
C MET A 121 -9.41 7.72 19.23
N LEU A 122 -9.88 8.23 18.07
CA LEU A 122 -10.96 9.23 17.97
C LEU A 122 -12.21 8.65 17.28
N LEU A 123 -12.28 7.34 17.11
CA LEU A 123 -13.34 6.69 16.35
C LEU A 123 -14.72 6.91 17.00
N ASP A 124 -14.80 6.96 18.33
CA ASP A 124 -16.01 7.23 19.10
C ASP A 124 -16.71 8.55 18.72
N ARG A 125 -15.95 9.54 18.28
CA ARG A 125 -16.46 10.88 17.93
C ARG A 125 -16.93 11.00 16.47
N HIS A 126 -16.52 10.05 15.62
CA HIS A 126 -16.67 10.20 14.16
C HIS A 126 -17.30 8.99 13.49
N MET A 127 -17.63 7.91 14.24
CA MET A 127 -18.13 6.66 13.68
C MET A 127 -19.42 6.84 12.86
N ASP A 128 -20.35 7.68 13.32
CA ASP A 128 -21.63 7.90 12.64
C ASP A 128 -21.41 8.47 11.22
N PHE A 129 -20.54 9.49 11.11
CA PHE A 129 -20.17 10.06 9.81
C PHE A 129 -19.49 9.04 8.90
N LEU A 130 -18.60 8.22 9.43
CA LEU A 130 -17.88 7.20 8.66
C LEU A 130 -18.81 6.10 8.15
N VAL A 131 -19.79 5.71 8.96
CA VAL A 131 -20.83 4.74 8.62
C VAL A 131 -21.78 5.33 7.58
N GLU A 132 -22.31 6.52 7.80
CA GLU A 132 -23.22 7.23 6.86
C GLU A 132 -22.61 7.36 5.46
N HIS A 133 -21.30 7.58 5.38
CA HIS A 133 -20.59 7.75 4.11
C HIS A 133 -19.89 6.47 3.63
N ASN A 134 -20.23 5.33 4.25
CA ASN A 134 -19.80 3.99 3.86
C ASN A 134 -18.27 3.84 3.68
N PHE A 135 -17.50 4.43 4.59
CA PHE A 135 -16.05 4.33 4.59
C PHE A 135 -15.59 2.88 4.76
N SER A 136 -14.57 2.48 4.02
CA SER A 136 -13.81 1.26 4.32
C SER A 136 -12.69 1.61 5.30
N LEU A 137 -12.73 1.03 6.49
CA LEU A 137 -11.78 1.31 7.57
C LEU A 137 -10.72 0.22 7.68
N LEU A 138 -9.48 0.64 7.76
CA LEU A 138 -8.35 -0.20 8.14
C LEU A 138 -7.85 0.27 9.51
N ILE A 139 -8.19 -0.47 10.55
CA ILE A 139 -7.84 -0.12 11.93
C ILE A 139 -6.46 -0.68 12.25
N SER A 140 -5.59 0.17 12.75
CA SER A 140 -4.25 -0.19 13.18
C SER A 140 -4.26 -0.72 14.62
N LEU A 141 -4.07 -2.04 14.79
CA LEU A 141 -4.07 -2.71 16.09
C LEU A 141 -3.17 -3.95 16.01
N ASP A 142 -2.17 -4.03 16.88
CA ASP A 142 -1.12 -5.05 16.81
C ASP A 142 -1.42 -6.29 17.67
N GLY A 143 -2.64 -6.45 18.16
CA GLY A 143 -3.10 -7.58 18.93
C GLY A 143 -3.58 -7.19 20.34
N ASN A 144 -3.24 -7.97 21.36
CA ASN A 144 -3.59 -7.69 22.76
C ASN A 144 -2.73 -6.57 23.37
N THR A 145 -2.90 -6.30 24.66
CA THR A 145 -2.18 -5.24 25.39
C THR A 145 -0.65 -5.35 25.27
N GLU A 146 -0.09 -6.54 25.35
CA GLU A 146 1.36 -6.78 25.23
C GLU A 146 1.83 -6.60 23.80
N ASN A 147 1.08 -7.14 22.86
CA ASN A 147 1.35 -7.07 21.42
C ASN A 147 1.29 -5.63 20.89
N ASP A 148 0.38 -4.81 21.43
CA ASP A 148 0.16 -3.41 21.03
C ASP A 148 1.11 -2.41 21.74
N SER A 149 2.06 -2.89 22.53
CA SER A 149 2.86 -2.11 23.47
C SER A 149 3.81 -1.06 22.83
N TYR A 150 4.02 -1.12 21.52
CA TYR A 150 4.75 -0.07 20.78
C TYR A 150 3.86 1.07 20.31
N ARG A 151 2.53 0.95 20.44
CA ARG A 151 1.58 1.99 20.10
C ARG A 151 1.26 2.83 21.34
N ILE A 152 2.07 3.86 21.55
CA ILE A 152 2.00 4.72 22.72
C ILE A 152 1.46 6.10 22.38
N LYS A 153 0.77 6.72 23.33
CA LYS A 153 0.32 8.11 23.27
C LYS A 153 1.52 9.06 23.38
N ALA A 154 1.31 10.35 23.08
CA ALA A 154 2.34 11.37 23.23
C ALA A 154 2.86 11.52 24.69
N ASP A 155 2.02 11.16 25.68
CA ASP A 155 2.38 11.15 27.11
C ASP A 155 3.06 9.85 27.58
N GLY A 156 3.37 8.95 26.65
CA GLY A 156 4.02 7.66 26.93
C GLY A 156 3.10 6.54 27.42
N LYS A 157 1.79 6.82 27.59
CA LYS A 157 0.84 5.80 28.06
C LYS A 157 0.38 4.89 26.90
N PRO A 158 0.01 3.63 27.20
CA PRO A 158 -0.56 2.72 26.19
C PRO A 158 -1.84 3.28 25.54
N SER A 159 -2.04 2.99 24.26
CA SER A 159 -3.26 3.35 23.52
C SER A 159 -4.32 2.27 23.52
N PHE A 160 -3.95 1.02 23.79
CA PHE A 160 -4.72 -0.20 23.60
C PHE A 160 -6.16 -0.13 24.13
N GLU A 161 -6.35 0.18 25.41
CA GLU A 161 -7.67 0.19 26.02
C GLU A 161 -8.65 1.15 25.34
N GLN A 162 -8.17 2.35 24.99
CA GLN A 162 -9.00 3.35 24.30
C GLN A 162 -9.36 2.88 22.88
N VAL A 163 -8.38 2.32 22.16
CA VAL A 163 -8.59 1.80 20.80
C VAL A 163 -9.61 0.68 20.82
N VAL A 164 -9.41 -0.32 21.67
CA VAL A 164 -10.33 -1.48 21.78
C VAL A 164 -11.73 -1.04 22.19
N LYS A 165 -11.86 -0.15 23.19
CA LYS A 165 -13.16 0.41 23.59
C LYS A 165 -13.89 1.04 22.40
N ASN A 166 -13.20 1.87 21.60
CA ASN A 166 -13.80 2.55 20.47
C ASN A 166 -14.19 1.60 19.35
N VAL A 167 -13.37 0.57 19.11
CA VAL A 167 -13.67 -0.49 18.11
C VAL A 167 -14.87 -1.33 18.55
N ASP A 168 -14.94 -1.71 19.83
CA ASP A 168 -16.08 -2.43 20.39
C ASP A 168 -17.38 -1.62 20.28
N MET A 169 -17.32 -0.31 20.53
CA MET A 169 -18.48 0.58 20.36
C MET A 169 -18.96 0.59 18.89
N LEU A 170 -18.04 0.70 17.93
CA LEU A 170 -18.39 0.63 16.49
C LEU A 170 -18.99 -0.73 16.14
N HIS A 171 -18.39 -1.83 16.62
CA HIS A 171 -18.88 -3.20 16.36
C HIS A 171 -20.28 -3.41 16.92
N ALA A 172 -20.54 -2.95 18.15
CA ALA A 172 -21.85 -3.08 18.80
C ALA A 172 -22.93 -2.21 18.13
N ALA A 173 -22.58 -0.96 17.77
CA ALA A 173 -23.54 -0.02 17.18
C ALA A 173 -23.86 -0.33 15.71
N TYR A 174 -22.90 -0.85 14.94
CA TYR A 174 -23.00 -1.04 13.49
C TYR A 174 -22.46 -2.39 13.02
N PRO A 175 -23.03 -3.53 13.46
CA PRO A 175 -22.46 -4.86 13.23
C PRO A 175 -22.38 -5.24 11.74
N GLU A 176 -23.36 -4.88 10.91
CA GLU A 176 -23.33 -5.16 9.47
C GLU A 176 -22.26 -4.34 8.73
N TYR A 177 -22.13 -3.06 9.08
CA TYR A 177 -21.08 -2.21 8.55
C TYR A 177 -19.71 -2.74 8.97
N PHE A 178 -19.53 -3.08 10.24
CA PHE A 178 -18.31 -3.64 10.77
C PHE A 178 -17.89 -4.90 10.02
N ALA A 179 -18.85 -5.82 9.81
CA ALA A 179 -18.59 -7.06 9.07
C ALA A 179 -18.09 -6.83 7.64
N LYS A 180 -18.64 -5.83 6.94
CA LYS A 180 -18.37 -5.58 5.51
C LYS A 180 -17.25 -4.58 5.26
N LYS A 181 -17.02 -3.61 6.15
CA LYS A 181 -16.21 -2.41 5.89
C LYS A 181 -15.02 -2.21 6.83
N VAL A 182 -14.95 -2.95 7.93
CA VAL A 182 -13.84 -2.83 8.89
C VAL A 182 -12.87 -3.99 8.74
N ASN A 183 -11.60 -3.67 8.62
CA ASN A 183 -10.50 -4.61 8.63
C ASN A 183 -9.39 -4.11 9.56
N PHE A 184 -8.44 -4.97 9.88
CA PHE A 184 -7.33 -4.66 10.76
C PHE A 184 -5.99 -4.74 10.05
N ASN A 185 -5.07 -3.88 10.46
CA ASN A 185 -3.67 -3.88 10.05
C ASN A 185 -2.79 -3.87 11.29
N ALA A 186 -1.85 -4.78 11.35
CA ALA A 186 -0.90 -4.92 12.44
C ALA A 186 0.53 -4.89 11.92
N VAL A 187 1.44 -4.44 12.76
CA VAL A 187 2.88 -4.47 12.51
C VAL A 187 3.52 -5.54 13.38
N LEU A 188 4.24 -6.46 12.74
CA LEU A 188 5.00 -7.50 13.42
C LEU A 188 6.30 -6.91 13.96
N HIS A 189 6.60 -7.18 15.22
CA HIS A 189 7.80 -6.76 15.92
C HIS A 189 8.20 -7.76 17.00
N ASN A 190 9.31 -7.52 17.71
CA ASN A 190 9.86 -8.46 18.70
C ASN A 190 8.97 -8.73 19.93
N ARG A 191 7.92 -7.92 20.17
CA ARG A 191 7.00 -8.09 21.31
C ARG A 191 5.67 -8.79 20.95
N ASN A 192 5.49 -9.18 19.68
CA ASN A 192 4.31 -9.90 19.23
C ASN A 192 4.66 -11.05 18.29
N SER A 193 3.66 -11.80 17.87
CA SER A 193 3.79 -12.90 16.91
C SER A 193 2.61 -12.90 15.95
N VAL A 194 2.78 -13.51 14.78
CA VAL A 194 1.71 -13.65 13.80
C VAL A 194 0.49 -14.33 14.42
N ASP A 195 0.70 -15.42 15.16
CA ASP A 195 -0.39 -16.14 15.81
C ASP A 195 -1.05 -15.33 16.93
N GLY A 196 -0.27 -14.66 17.78
CA GLY A 196 -0.82 -13.81 18.85
C GLY A 196 -1.66 -12.63 18.31
N ILE A 197 -1.20 -11.96 17.25
CA ILE A 197 -1.95 -10.90 16.59
C ILE A 197 -3.24 -11.44 15.98
N ARG A 198 -3.13 -12.52 15.18
CA ARG A 198 -4.24 -13.15 14.49
C ARG A 198 -5.27 -13.68 15.49
N GLY A 199 -4.81 -14.45 16.48
CA GLY A 199 -5.65 -15.05 17.50
C GLY A 199 -6.51 -14.03 18.22
N PHE A 200 -5.92 -12.94 18.72
CA PHE A 200 -6.65 -11.87 19.39
C PHE A 200 -7.71 -11.22 18.50
N ILE A 201 -7.34 -10.83 17.27
CA ILE A 201 -8.26 -10.13 16.35
C ILE A 201 -9.36 -11.06 15.87
N LYS A 202 -9.05 -12.34 15.63
CA LYS A 202 -10.03 -13.34 15.22
C LYS A 202 -11.02 -13.66 16.34
N GLU A 203 -10.54 -13.92 17.55
CA GLU A 203 -11.38 -14.26 18.70
C GLU A 203 -12.34 -13.10 19.05
N ARG A 204 -11.83 -11.85 19.05
CA ARG A 204 -12.63 -10.71 19.46
C ARG A 204 -13.55 -10.18 18.37
N TYR A 205 -13.12 -10.18 17.11
CA TYR A 205 -13.80 -9.47 16.00
C TYR A 205 -14.19 -10.37 14.84
N GLY A 206 -13.83 -11.65 14.84
CA GLY A 206 -14.09 -12.57 13.74
C GLY A 206 -13.35 -12.21 12.44
N LYS A 207 -12.24 -11.45 12.52
CA LYS A 207 -11.50 -10.92 11.36
C LYS A 207 -10.10 -11.51 11.27
N THR A 208 -9.61 -11.66 10.04
CA THR A 208 -8.21 -11.99 9.77
C THR A 208 -7.46 -10.69 9.45
N PRO A 209 -6.50 -10.26 10.30
CA PRO A 209 -5.77 -9.01 10.09
C PRO A 209 -4.77 -9.14 8.94
N ARG A 210 -4.41 -7.99 8.36
CA ARG A 210 -3.17 -7.86 7.59
C ARG A 210 -2.03 -7.68 8.57
N ILE A 211 -0.98 -8.48 8.44
CA ILE A 211 0.21 -8.38 9.28
C ILE A 211 1.38 -8.06 8.37
N GLY A 212 2.04 -6.94 8.61
CA GLY A 212 3.23 -6.51 7.88
C GLY A 212 4.44 -6.44 8.79
N ASP A 213 5.62 -6.69 8.23
CA ASP A 213 6.88 -6.48 8.92
C ASP A 213 7.14 -4.97 9.07
N ILE A 214 8.00 -4.59 10.01
CA ILE A 214 8.49 -3.20 10.10
C ILE A 214 9.21 -2.88 8.77
N ASN A 215 8.95 -1.69 8.21
CA ASN A 215 9.60 -1.28 6.97
C ASN A 215 11.13 -1.25 7.14
N ASP A 216 11.84 -1.96 6.28
CA ASP A 216 13.31 -2.09 6.28
C ASP A 216 14.03 -1.12 5.33
N SER A 217 13.27 -0.27 4.64
CA SER A 217 13.79 0.72 3.69
C SER A 217 13.86 2.11 4.33
N GLY A 218 14.91 2.88 4.01
CA GLY A 218 15.08 4.26 4.49
C GLY A 218 15.45 4.40 5.97
N ILE A 219 15.98 3.33 6.59
CA ILE A 219 16.39 3.35 7.99
C ILE A 219 17.65 4.22 8.13
N ARG A 220 17.63 5.11 9.11
CA ARG A 220 18.76 5.94 9.47
C ARG A 220 19.93 5.06 9.96
N GLU A 221 21.14 5.43 9.57
CA GLU A 221 22.36 4.67 9.92
C GLU A 221 22.54 4.53 11.44
N ASP A 222 22.31 5.62 12.18
CA ASP A 222 22.41 5.67 13.64
C ASP A 222 21.30 4.90 14.38
N MET A 223 20.24 4.46 13.67
CA MET A 223 19.10 3.74 14.24
C MET A 223 19.07 2.25 13.86
N LYS A 224 20.05 1.77 13.08
CA LYS A 224 20.07 0.38 12.60
C LYS A 224 20.04 -0.66 13.71
N GLU A 225 20.75 -0.43 14.82
CA GLU A 225 20.78 -1.38 15.93
C GLU A 225 19.43 -1.40 16.69
N GLU A 226 18.76 -0.26 16.81
CA GLU A 226 17.43 -0.21 17.39
C GLU A 226 16.41 -0.91 16.49
N PHE A 227 16.47 -0.67 15.18
CA PHE A 227 15.67 -1.38 14.20
C PHE A 227 15.85 -2.90 14.31
N LYS A 228 17.07 -3.41 14.30
CA LYS A 228 17.36 -4.86 14.41
C LYS A 228 16.77 -5.48 15.67
N ARG A 229 16.77 -4.77 16.80
CA ARG A 229 16.15 -5.26 18.04
C ARG A 229 14.65 -5.37 17.96
N MET A 230 14.01 -4.48 17.18
CA MET A 230 12.55 -4.44 17.04
C MET A 230 12.06 -5.37 15.92
N TYR A 231 12.86 -5.58 14.89
CA TYR A 231 12.49 -6.31 13.69
C TYR A 231 12.23 -7.79 13.98
N ARG A 232 11.16 -8.30 13.39
CA ARG A 232 10.83 -9.72 13.35
C ARG A 232 10.24 -10.04 11.97
N ASN A 233 10.69 -11.14 11.40
CA ASN A 233 10.22 -11.61 10.10
C ASN A 233 8.93 -12.43 10.24
N SER A 234 7.93 -12.14 9.42
CA SER A 234 6.62 -12.80 9.49
C SER A 234 6.68 -14.30 9.15
N TYR A 235 7.52 -14.69 8.19
CA TYR A 235 7.70 -16.10 7.84
C TYR A 235 8.34 -16.89 8.99
N GLU A 236 9.39 -16.36 9.60
CA GLU A 236 10.03 -16.98 10.77
C GLU A 236 9.06 -17.08 11.96
N SER A 237 8.25 -16.04 12.17
CA SER A 237 7.22 -16.06 13.21
C SER A 237 6.17 -17.12 12.98
N LEU A 238 5.76 -17.35 11.74
CA LEU A 238 4.81 -18.41 11.37
C LEU A 238 5.39 -19.80 11.60
N LEU A 239 6.63 -20.06 11.18
CA LEU A 239 7.29 -21.36 11.34
C LEU A 239 7.48 -21.80 12.80
N GLN A 240 7.39 -20.88 13.76
CA GLN A 240 7.47 -21.20 15.19
C GLN A 240 6.17 -21.83 15.74
N ASN A 241 5.09 -21.89 14.95
CA ASN A 241 3.81 -22.44 15.37
C ASN A 241 3.64 -23.90 14.87
N GLU A 242 3.17 -24.79 15.73
CA GLU A 242 2.91 -26.19 15.37
C GLU A 242 1.86 -26.30 14.25
N ASN A 243 0.87 -25.40 14.22
CA ASN A 243 -0.23 -25.37 13.26
C ASN A 243 0.00 -24.34 12.14
N TYR A 244 1.26 -24.12 11.72
CA TYR A 244 1.57 -23.04 10.77
C TYR A 244 0.84 -23.19 9.42
N ASP A 245 0.63 -24.42 8.92
CA ASP A 245 -0.06 -24.68 7.65
C ASP A 245 -1.54 -24.22 7.70
N GLU A 246 -2.22 -24.46 8.83
CA GLU A 246 -3.60 -24.01 9.02
C GLU A 246 -3.69 -22.48 9.10
N ILE A 247 -2.75 -21.87 9.84
CA ILE A 247 -2.65 -20.43 9.98
C ILE A 247 -2.39 -19.77 8.62
N GLU A 248 -1.45 -20.31 7.84
CA GLU A 248 -1.16 -19.82 6.49
C GLU A 248 -2.38 -19.91 5.57
N LYS A 249 -3.10 -21.03 5.60
CA LYS A 249 -4.30 -21.23 4.79
C LYS A 249 -5.40 -20.23 5.16
N GLU A 250 -5.60 -19.99 6.45
CA GLU A 250 -6.58 -19.02 6.93
C GLU A 250 -6.20 -17.58 6.59
N MET A 251 -4.93 -17.21 6.74
CA MET A 251 -4.44 -15.89 6.38
C MET A 251 -4.49 -15.65 4.86
N PHE A 252 -4.46 -16.71 4.07
CA PHE A 252 -4.50 -16.70 2.61
C PHE A 252 -3.55 -15.64 2.03
N LEU A 253 -4.05 -14.63 1.32
CA LEU A 253 -3.21 -13.57 0.71
C LEU A 253 -2.45 -12.72 1.74
N SER A 254 -2.80 -12.77 3.00
CA SER A 254 -2.06 -12.11 4.09
C SER A 254 -0.88 -12.96 4.58
N SER A 255 -0.82 -14.24 4.24
CA SER A 255 0.36 -15.08 4.46
C SER A 255 1.44 -14.79 3.42
N PRO A 256 2.71 -14.64 3.80
CA PRO A 256 3.82 -14.44 2.86
C PRO A 256 3.92 -15.56 1.82
N THR A 257 3.69 -16.80 2.23
CA THR A 257 3.82 -17.99 1.37
C THR A 257 2.71 -18.05 0.33
N TYR A 258 1.44 -17.90 0.73
CA TYR A 258 0.31 -17.83 -0.20
C TYR A 258 0.41 -16.62 -1.13
N HIS A 259 0.87 -15.48 -0.62
CA HIS A 259 1.10 -14.30 -1.43
C HIS A 259 2.16 -14.55 -2.50
N SER A 260 3.30 -15.14 -2.14
CA SER A 260 4.37 -15.51 -3.08
C SER A 260 3.87 -16.52 -4.13
N ALA A 261 3.15 -17.56 -3.70
CA ALA A 261 2.56 -18.56 -4.60
C ALA A 261 1.52 -17.94 -5.55
N THR A 262 0.72 -17.01 -5.07
CA THR A 262 -0.23 -16.26 -5.89
C THR A 262 0.48 -15.44 -6.97
N ILE A 263 1.52 -14.70 -6.60
CA ILE A 263 2.33 -13.95 -7.55
C ILE A 263 2.96 -14.89 -8.58
N PHE A 264 3.52 -16.01 -8.12
CA PHE A 264 4.11 -17.02 -9.03
C PHE A 264 3.09 -17.52 -10.05
N LEU A 265 1.86 -17.88 -9.64
CA LEU A 265 0.79 -18.28 -10.55
C LEU A 265 0.37 -17.14 -11.49
N MET A 266 0.18 -15.93 -10.96
CA MET A 266 -0.19 -14.78 -11.79
C MET A 266 0.83 -14.49 -12.90
N GLN A 267 2.09 -14.75 -12.65
CA GLN A 267 3.18 -14.46 -13.59
C GLN A 267 3.46 -15.61 -14.56
N ASN A 268 3.28 -16.85 -14.11
CA ASN A 268 3.69 -18.04 -14.85
C ASN A 268 2.53 -18.89 -15.39
N SER A 269 1.27 -18.58 -15.00
CA SER A 269 0.13 -19.34 -15.52
C SER A 269 -0.12 -19.03 -16.99
N PRO A 270 -0.19 -20.05 -17.88
CA PRO A 270 -0.56 -19.86 -19.27
C PRO A 270 -2.03 -19.46 -19.46
N PHE A 271 -2.87 -19.67 -18.44
CA PHE A 271 -4.32 -19.42 -18.50
C PHE A 271 -4.71 -18.01 -18.03
N LYS A 272 -3.76 -17.19 -17.58
CA LYS A 272 -4.03 -15.81 -17.22
C LYS A 272 -3.82 -14.89 -18.42
N TYR A 273 -4.85 -14.12 -18.77
CA TYR A 273 -4.82 -13.09 -19.80
C TYR A 273 -5.08 -11.72 -19.17
N GLU A 274 -4.32 -10.71 -19.57
CA GLU A 274 -4.46 -9.35 -19.08
C GLU A 274 -5.59 -8.58 -19.78
N ASN A 275 -5.91 -9.01 -21.01
CA ASN A 275 -6.95 -8.40 -21.82
C ASN A 275 -7.50 -9.40 -22.85
N TYR A 276 -8.59 -8.99 -23.53
CA TYR A 276 -9.27 -9.82 -24.51
C TYR A 276 -8.40 -10.20 -25.74
N ASN A 277 -7.49 -9.30 -26.13
CA ASN A 277 -6.58 -9.61 -27.25
C ASN A 277 -5.57 -10.69 -26.88
N GLU A 278 -5.07 -10.70 -25.65
CA GLU A 278 -4.21 -11.79 -25.17
C GLU A 278 -4.97 -13.14 -25.12
N LEU A 279 -6.26 -13.11 -24.77
CA LEU A 279 -7.11 -14.30 -24.79
C LEU A 279 -7.28 -14.85 -26.21
N LEU A 280 -7.49 -13.99 -27.20
CA LEU A 280 -7.75 -14.38 -28.58
C LEU A 280 -6.48 -14.74 -29.36
N PHE A 281 -5.42 -14.00 -29.16
CA PHE A 281 -4.20 -14.07 -29.98
C PHE A 281 -2.98 -14.62 -29.24
N GLY A 282 -3.16 -15.05 -27.99
CA GLY A 282 -2.07 -15.45 -27.11
C GLY A 282 -1.36 -14.26 -26.45
N LYS A 283 -0.55 -14.57 -25.46
CA LYS A 283 0.25 -13.57 -24.77
C LYS A 283 1.30 -12.97 -25.70
N ASN A 284 1.30 -11.66 -25.84
CA ASN A 284 2.31 -10.98 -26.65
C ASN A 284 3.67 -11.06 -25.95
N GLU A 285 4.60 -11.82 -26.52
CA GLU A 285 5.97 -11.94 -26.00
C GLU A 285 6.82 -10.66 -26.22
N ASN A 286 6.34 -9.73 -27.06
CA ASN A 286 7.03 -8.49 -27.41
C ASN A 286 6.76 -7.34 -26.42
N LYS A 287 6.42 -7.62 -25.17
CA LYS A 287 6.30 -6.55 -24.17
C LYS A 287 7.63 -5.83 -24.01
N THR A 288 7.60 -4.51 -24.08
CA THR A 288 8.77 -3.67 -23.81
C THR A 288 9.36 -4.05 -22.46
N PHE A 289 10.63 -4.44 -22.47
CA PHE A 289 11.34 -4.76 -21.23
C PHE A 289 11.43 -3.51 -20.34
N CYS A 290 10.82 -3.56 -19.17
CA CYS A 290 11.04 -2.58 -18.11
C CYS A 290 11.87 -3.22 -17.00
N PRO A 291 12.98 -2.58 -16.59
CA PRO A 291 13.70 -2.99 -15.38
C PRO A 291 12.79 -2.91 -14.17
N THR A 292 12.84 -3.95 -13.31
CA THR A 292 12.05 -4.05 -12.06
C THR A 292 10.52 -4.17 -12.27
N GLY A 293 9.81 -4.47 -11.18
CA GLY A 293 8.34 -4.50 -11.13
C GLY A 293 7.70 -3.19 -10.68
N THR A 294 8.42 -2.07 -10.82
CA THR A 294 7.90 -0.76 -10.44
C THR A 294 6.65 -0.40 -11.25
N CYS A 295 5.62 0.03 -10.56
CA CYS A 295 4.38 0.47 -11.20
C CYS A 295 4.65 1.67 -12.13
N ILE A 296 3.93 1.74 -13.26
CA ILE A 296 3.84 2.98 -14.02
C ILE A 296 3.31 4.07 -13.06
N PRO A 297 3.92 5.28 -13.04
CA PRO A 297 3.43 6.36 -12.17
C PRO A 297 1.92 6.51 -12.28
N PHE A 298 1.25 6.59 -11.12
CA PHE A 298 -0.20 6.76 -11.00
C PHE A 298 -1.09 5.58 -11.42
N SER A 299 -0.54 4.50 -11.99
CA SER A 299 -1.36 3.35 -12.43
C SER A 299 -2.10 2.64 -11.29
N ARG A 300 -1.67 2.79 -10.05
CA ARG A 300 -2.31 2.21 -8.86
C ARG A 300 -2.93 3.25 -7.94
N LYS A 301 -2.26 4.38 -7.77
CA LYS A 301 -2.74 5.49 -6.93
C LYS A 301 -1.93 6.76 -7.19
N VAL A 302 -2.47 7.85 -6.73
CA VAL A 302 -1.77 9.11 -6.53
C VAL A 302 -1.87 9.50 -5.07
N PHE A 303 -0.77 9.98 -4.50
CA PHE A 303 -0.68 10.42 -3.11
C PHE A 303 -0.29 11.90 -3.07
N VAL A 304 -1.12 12.70 -2.39
CA VAL A 304 -0.87 14.13 -2.19
C VAL A 304 -0.54 14.34 -0.71
N THR A 305 0.68 14.81 -0.43
CA THR A 305 1.14 15.03 0.94
C THR A 305 0.56 16.31 1.54
N VAL A 306 0.64 16.45 2.85
CA VAL A 306 0.25 17.66 3.58
C VAL A 306 0.94 18.92 3.07
N ASN A 307 2.14 18.78 2.49
CA ASN A 307 2.94 19.85 1.89
C ASN A 307 2.64 20.07 0.40
N GLY A 308 1.64 19.37 -0.17
CA GLY A 308 1.28 19.49 -1.58
C GLY A 308 2.17 18.72 -2.55
N LYS A 309 3.15 17.93 -2.09
CA LYS A 309 3.92 17.05 -2.96
C LYS A 309 3.02 15.98 -3.56
N ILE A 310 3.21 15.66 -4.83
CA ILE A 310 2.49 14.60 -5.54
C ILE A 310 3.43 13.42 -5.75
N LEU A 311 3.03 12.25 -5.23
CA LEU A 311 3.78 11.00 -5.34
C LEU A 311 2.92 9.90 -6.00
N PRO A 312 3.53 8.93 -6.68
CA PRO A 312 2.83 7.77 -7.22
C PRO A 312 2.45 6.72 -6.15
N CYS A 313 2.92 6.88 -4.91
CA CYS A 313 2.64 5.95 -3.80
C CYS A 313 3.00 6.59 -2.46
N GLU A 314 2.23 6.29 -1.40
CA GLU A 314 2.50 6.70 -0.01
C GLU A 314 3.65 5.94 0.65
N ARG A 315 4.13 4.87 0.01
CA ARG A 315 5.16 3.97 0.57
C ARG A 315 6.58 4.34 0.18
N ILE A 316 6.75 5.32 -0.70
CA ILE A 316 8.08 5.74 -1.16
C ILE A 316 8.47 7.06 -0.48
N GLY A 317 9.77 7.28 -0.35
CA GLY A 317 10.29 8.51 0.26
C GLY A 317 9.83 9.78 -0.46
N HIS A 318 9.65 10.86 0.29
CA HIS A 318 9.13 12.12 -0.23
C HIS A 318 10.09 12.83 -1.22
N GLN A 319 11.36 12.45 -1.26
CA GLN A 319 12.35 12.88 -2.26
C GLN A 319 11.98 12.41 -3.68
N TYR A 320 11.17 11.36 -3.81
CA TYR A 320 10.71 10.84 -5.10
C TYR A 320 9.45 11.50 -5.62
N SER A 321 9.05 12.64 -5.05
CA SER A 321 7.91 13.39 -5.57
C SER A 321 8.09 13.71 -7.05
N VAL A 322 6.97 13.69 -7.77
CA VAL A 322 6.93 13.87 -9.23
C VAL A 322 6.12 15.10 -9.65
N GLY A 323 5.61 15.84 -8.68
CA GLY A 323 4.86 17.07 -8.91
C GLY A 323 4.47 17.72 -7.60
N HIS A 324 3.72 18.79 -7.73
CA HIS A 324 3.28 19.61 -6.60
C HIS A 324 1.91 20.25 -6.87
N VAL A 325 1.15 20.51 -5.82
CA VAL A 325 -0.08 21.30 -5.85
C VAL A 325 -0.03 22.38 -4.76
N ASP A 326 -0.27 23.63 -5.14
CA ASP A 326 -0.30 24.76 -4.24
C ASP A 326 -1.38 25.78 -4.62
N ALA A 327 -1.23 27.04 -4.16
CA ALA A 327 -2.14 28.15 -4.49
C ALA A 327 -2.16 28.48 -5.99
N ASN A 328 -1.09 28.18 -6.74
CA ASN A 328 -0.96 28.49 -8.15
C ASN A 328 -1.54 27.37 -9.05
N GLY A 329 -1.85 26.20 -8.49
CA GLY A 329 -2.43 25.08 -9.23
C GLY A 329 -1.66 23.78 -9.05
N VAL A 330 -1.88 22.85 -10.00
CA VAL A 330 -1.22 21.53 -10.05
C VAL A 330 -0.09 21.60 -11.08
N MET A 331 1.11 21.26 -10.64
CA MET A 331 2.32 21.20 -11.46
C MET A 331 2.72 19.74 -11.64
N LEU A 332 2.41 19.17 -12.79
CA LEU A 332 2.79 17.82 -13.25
C LEU A 332 3.33 17.92 -14.67
N ASP A 333 4.63 17.76 -14.80
CA ASP A 333 5.32 17.68 -16.09
C ASP A 333 5.55 16.22 -16.47
N PHE A 334 4.72 15.70 -17.38
CA PHE A 334 4.77 14.28 -17.76
C PHE A 334 6.05 13.90 -18.51
N GLU A 335 6.68 14.86 -19.21
CA GLU A 335 7.98 14.63 -19.87
C GLU A 335 9.08 14.50 -18.82
N ALA A 336 9.16 15.43 -17.88
CA ALA A 336 10.13 15.35 -16.79
C ALA A 336 9.94 14.10 -15.92
N ILE A 337 8.70 13.67 -15.68
CA ILE A 337 8.40 12.42 -14.96
C ILE A 337 8.90 11.21 -15.75
N ALA A 338 8.63 11.15 -17.06
CA ALA A 338 9.08 10.06 -17.92
C ALA A 338 10.63 10.01 -17.96
N ASP A 339 11.30 11.13 -18.11
CA ASP A 339 12.75 11.23 -18.13
C ASP A 339 13.38 10.77 -16.81
N LYS A 340 12.81 11.18 -15.67
CA LYS A 340 13.25 10.74 -14.33
C LYS A 340 13.18 9.22 -14.19
N TYR A 341 12.05 8.61 -14.57
CA TYR A 341 11.88 7.16 -14.51
C TYR A 341 12.79 6.42 -15.50
N ASN A 342 12.90 6.91 -16.73
CA ASN A 342 13.76 6.33 -17.75
C ASN A 342 15.24 6.38 -17.35
N THR A 343 15.66 7.43 -16.64
CA THR A 343 17.00 7.54 -16.06
C THR A 343 17.24 6.45 -15.02
N TYR A 344 16.31 6.24 -14.10
CA TYR A 344 16.40 5.16 -13.11
C TYR A 344 16.43 3.78 -13.76
N TYR A 345 15.56 3.53 -14.76
CA TYR A 345 15.55 2.27 -15.49
C TYR A 345 16.86 2.02 -16.24
N SER A 346 17.45 3.05 -16.84
CA SER A 346 18.74 2.93 -17.52
C SER A 346 19.87 2.49 -16.58
N CYS A 347 19.87 2.98 -15.34
CA CYS A 347 20.83 2.55 -14.31
C CYS A 347 20.68 1.07 -13.94
N LEU A 348 19.44 0.56 -13.97
CA LEU A 348 19.11 -0.82 -13.58
C LEU A 348 19.20 -1.82 -14.72
N GLU A 349 19.13 -1.36 -15.98
CA GLU A 349 18.95 -2.21 -17.15
C GLU A 349 19.96 -3.34 -17.25
N LYS A 350 21.25 -3.04 -17.13
CA LYS A 350 22.32 -4.06 -17.27
C LYS A 350 22.15 -5.20 -16.27
N LYS A 351 21.87 -4.88 -15.01
CA LYS A 351 21.68 -5.88 -13.94
C LYS A 351 20.39 -6.66 -14.13
N CYS A 352 19.30 -5.96 -14.47
CA CYS A 352 18.01 -6.58 -14.67
C CYS A 352 17.96 -7.53 -15.88
N ARG A 353 18.68 -7.22 -16.97
CA ARG A 353 18.81 -8.13 -18.13
C ARG A 353 19.52 -9.45 -17.81
N LEU A 354 20.38 -9.47 -16.79
CA LEU A 354 21.05 -10.69 -16.32
C LEU A 354 20.21 -11.47 -15.30
N CYS A 355 19.20 -10.84 -14.73
CA CYS A 355 18.34 -11.44 -13.70
C CYS A 355 17.35 -12.42 -14.32
N LYS A 356 17.32 -13.66 -13.86
CA LYS A 356 16.39 -14.69 -14.35
C LYS A 356 14.93 -14.43 -13.98
N ASN A 357 14.71 -13.65 -12.91
CA ASN A 357 13.38 -13.22 -12.48
C ASN A 357 12.90 -11.92 -13.15
N GLN A 358 13.61 -11.41 -14.17
CA GLN A 358 13.30 -10.09 -14.77
C GLN A 358 11.87 -9.95 -15.28
N ARG A 359 11.31 -11.01 -15.93
CA ARG A 359 9.96 -10.98 -16.51
C ARG A 359 8.85 -10.98 -15.48
N THR A 360 9.16 -11.44 -14.28
CA THR A 360 8.21 -11.64 -13.19
C THR A 360 8.59 -10.83 -11.93
N CYS A 361 9.49 -9.87 -12.10
CA CYS A 361 9.98 -9.03 -11.03
C CYS A 361 8.86 -8.16 -10.43
N ILE A 362 8.71 -8.20 -9.11
CA ILE A 362 7.78 -7.35 -8.36
C ILE A 362 8.51 -6.27 -7.53
N GLN A 363 9.85 -6.26 -7.61
CA GLN A 363 10.68 -5.32 -6.85
C GLN A 363 10.42 -3.89 -7.31
N CYS A 364 10.06 -3.02 -6.39
CA CYS A 364 9.96 -1.59 -6.64
C CYS A 364 11.36 -0.95 -6.59
N MET A 365 11.72 -0.16 -7.60
CA MET A 365 13.02 0.48 -7.67
C MET A 365 13.28 1.46 -6.52
N PHE A 366 12.23 2.08 -5.98
CA PHE A 366 12.34 3.05 -4.89
C PHE A 366 12.72 2.43 -3.53
N TYR A 367 12.75 1.09 -3.43
CA TYR A 367 13.28 0.35 -2.27
C TYR A 367 14.71 -0.16 -2.50
N LEU A 368 15.33 0.20 -3.61
CA LEU A 368 16.71 -0.19 -3.89
C LEU A 368 17.69 0.84 -3.31
N ASN A 369 18.73 0.35 -2.66
CA ASN A 369 19.79 1.22 -2.19
C ASN A 369 20.55 1.83 -3.36
N GLY A 370 20.93 3.10 -3.24
CA GLY A 370 21.77 3.80 -4.21
C GLY A 370 21.07 4.20 -5.52
N LEU A 371 19.73 4.19 -5.58
CA LEU A 371 18.99 4.61 -6.79
C LEU A 371 19.34 6.04 -7.21
N GLU A 372 19.40 6.98 -6.27
CA GLU A 372 19.70 8.39 -6.55
C GLU A 372 21.14 8.63 -7.01
N ASN A 373 22.06 7.76 -6.61
CA ASN A 373 23.49 7.86 -6.92
C ASN A 373 23.88 7.02 -8.15
N GLY A 374 22.92 6.40 -8.84
CA GLY A 374 23.17 5.51 -9.98
C GLY A 374 23.94 4.22 -9.62
N LYS A 375 24.08 3.88 -8.34
CA LYS A 375 24.74 2.67 -7.83
C LYS A 375 23.71 1.72 -7.21
N CYS A 376 22.73 1.33 -8.01
CA CYS A 376 21.62 0.53 -7.52
C CYS A 376 22.04 -0.89 -7.10
N GLU A 377 21.74 -1.26 -5.87
CA GLU A 377 21.88 -2.61 -5.36
C GLU A 377 20.50 -3.28 -5.25
N CYS A 378 20.34 -4.40 -5.96
CA CYS A 378 19.10 -5.18 -5.95
C CYS A 378 19.30 -6.47 -5.15
N ASN A 379 18.66 -6.55 -3.99
CA ASN A 379 18.67 -7.75 -3.14
C ASN A 379 17.79 -8.87 -3.73
N GLY A 380 16.87 -8.55 -4.64
CA GLY A 380 16.04 -9.53 -5.35
C GLY A 380 16.65 -10.05 -6.65
N PHE A 381 17.93 -9.78 -6.95
CA PHE A 381 18.60 -10.33 -8.12
C PHE A 381 18.70 -11.86 -8.00
N MET A 382 18.35 -12.56 -9.07
CA MET A 382 18.44 -14.03 -9.15
C MET A 382 19.26 -14.45 -10.36
N ASP A 383 20.34 -15.17 -10.10
CA ASP A 383 21.04 -15.97 -11.10
C ASP A 383 20.23 -17.24 -11.44
N GLU A 384 20.75 -18.08 -12.34
CA GLU A 384 20.11 -19.35 -12.73
C GLU A 384 19.80 -20.26 -11.55
N LYS A 385 20.79 -20.43 -10.66
CA LYS A 385 20.69 -21.33 -9.50
C LYS A 385 19.70 -20.81 -8.46
N GLN A 386 19.70 -19.50 -8.20
CA GLN A 386 18.77 -18.85 -7.27
C GLN A 386 17.33 -18.91 -7.81
N PHE A 387 17.15 -18.67 -9.11
CA PHE A 387 15.84 -18.72 -9.74
C PHE A 387 15.26 -20.13 -9.75
N GLU A 388 16.07 -21.15 -10.06
CA GLU A 388 15.62 -22.55 -10.00
C GLU A 388 15.23 -22.95 -8.58
N ARG A 389 15.98 -22.53 -7.57
CA ARG A 389 15.63 -22.75 -6.16
C ARG A 389 14.30 -22.07 -5.79
N TYR A 390 14.11 -20.84 -6.23
CA TYR A 390 12.83 -20.12 -6.05
C TYR A 390 11.69 -20.90 -6.68
N ARG A 391 11.83 -21.33 -7.94
CA ARG A 391 10.81 -22.09 -8.68
C ARG A 391 10.47 -23.40 -7.96
N GLN A 392 11.47 -24.15 -7.51
CA GLN A 392 11.27 -25.39 -6.76
C GLN A 392 10.52 -25.14 -5.43
N THR A 393 10.83 -24.05 -4.73
CA THR A 393 10.12 -23.68 -3.51
C THR A 393 8.63 -23.42 -3.78
N GLN A 394 8.30 -22.70 -4.85
CA GLN A 394 6.89 -22.44 -5.22
C GLN A 394 6.16 -23.73 -5.63
N LEU A 395 6.80 -24.59 -6.42
CA LEU A 395 6.22 -25.88 -6.81
C LEU A 395 6.01 -26.80 -5.60
N ALA A 396 6.96 -26.86 -4.68
CA ALA A 396 6.85 -27.63 -3.44
C ALA A 396 5.69 -27.14 -2.55
N PHE A 397 5.39 -25.84 -2.56
CA PHE A 397 4.22 -25.29 -1.89
C PHE A 397 2.92 -25.89 -2.44
N PHE A 398 2.74 -25.93 -3.77
CA PHE A 398 1.53 -26.51 -4.38
C PHE A 398 1.43 -28.04 -4.20
N VAL A 399 2.56 -28.73 -4.06
CA VAL A 399 2.54 -30.18 -3.72
C VAL A 399 2.03 -30.38 -2.29
N ARG A 400 2.44 -29.54 -1.34
CA ARG A 400 1.97 -29.60 0.06
C ARG A 400 0.55 -29.10 0.23
N HIS A 401 0.11 -28.14 -0.58
CA HIS A 401 -1.19 -27.50 -0.53
C HIS A 401 -1.93 -27.64 -1.87
N PRO A 402 -2.39 -28.85 -2.23
CA PRO A 402 -2.96 -29.12 -3.55
C PRO A 402 -4.20 -28.27 -3.86
N ASP A 403 -4.98 -27.89 -2.84
CA ASP A 403 -6.17 -27.05 -3.01
C ASP A 403 -5.81 -25.59 -3.27
N ALA A 404 -4.62 -25.14 -2.87
CA ALA A 404 -4.21 -23.74 -2.97
C ALA A 404 -4.24 -23.21 -4.41
N TYR A 405 -3.90 -24.05 -5.40
CA TYR A 405 -4.01 -23.68 -6.81
C TYR A 405 -5.45 -23.27 -7.17
N SER A 406 -6.42 -24.14 -6.85
CA SER A 406 -7.83 -23.91 -7.17
C SER A 406 -8.39 -22.71 -6.40
N GLU A 407 -8.01 -22.54 -5.13
CA GLU A 407 -8.42 -21.41 -4.30
C GLU A 407 -7.87 -20.09 -4.85
N ILE A 408 -6.60 -20.03 -5.23
CA ILE A 408 -5.97 -18.83 -5.82
C ILE A 408 -6.61 -18.51 -7.17
N MET A 409 -6.78 -19.50 -8.04
CA MET A 409 -7.39 -19.30 -9.36
C MET A 409 -8.81 -18.75 -9.22
N LYS A 410 -9.64 -19.35 -8.38
CA LYS A 410 -11.04 -18.95 -8.16
C LYS A 410 -11.18 -17.58 -7.51
N ASN A 411 -10.40 -17.30 -6.47
CA ASN A 411 -10.62 -16.14 -5.60
C ASN A 411 -9.79 -14.90 -5.99
N VAL A 412 -8.74 -15.07 -6.80
CA VAL A 412 -7.81 -13.99 -7.16
C VAL A 412 -7.72 -13.78 -8.66
N ILE A 413 -7.59 -14.84 -9.44
CA ILE A 413 -7.29 -14.71 -10.88
C ILE A 413 -8.55 -14.54 -11.72
N TYR A 414 -9.61 -15.27 -11.41
CA TYR A 414 -10.88 -15.24 -12.18
C TYR A 414 -12.00 -14.38 -11.53
N LYS A 415 -11.68 -13.59 -10.52
CA LYS A 415 -12.66 -12.80 -9.78
C LYS A 415 -13.03 -11.49 -10.49
#